data_cb7179037214edfb8261f0d6046c3d7e
#
_entry.id   cb7179037214edfb8261f0d6046c3d7e
#
_cell.length_a   1.000
_cell.length_b   1.000
_cell.length_c   1.000
_cell.angle_alpha   90.00
_cell.angle_beta   90.00
_cell.angle_gamma   90.00
#
_symmetry.space_group_name_H-M   'P 1'
#
loop_
_entity.id
_entity.type
_entity.pdbx_description
1 polymer ?
#
loop_
_entity_poly.entity_id
_entity_poly.type
_entity_poly.pdbx_seq_one_letter_code
_entity_poly.pdbx_strand_id
1 'polypeptide(L)'
;MLSAAILAVVVLFCSCGNVLSAERTMEKTGLFKKAEIRSAMRAAEVHFFVNFDGCELLEIRYDEEGTLREQARREERGEKGDVIVLASSFYVEKSDGSLTPGMTYNGWSWELERTVFGTWKIVNAGYA
;
A
#
# COMPACT_ATOMS: atom_id res chain seq x y z
N MET A 1 -7.44 14.87 26.09
CA MET A 1 -8.71 14.13 26.06
C MET A 1 -9.67 14.64 25.01
N LEU A 2 -9.84 15.94 24.84
CA LEU A 2 -10.66 16.52 23.76
C LEU A 2 -10.16 16.17 22.35
N SER A 3 -8.83 16.05 22.16
CA SER A 3 -8.23 15.73 20.87
C SER A 3 -8.58 14.32 20.38
N ALA A 4 -8.68 13.32 21.26
CA ALA A 4 -9.02 11.96 20.89
C ALA A 4 -10.48 11.83 20.44
N ALA A 5 -11.40 12.55 21.09
CA ALA A 5 -12.81 12.57 20.70
C ALA A 5 -13.03 13.29 19.36
N ILE A 6 -12.31 14.39 19.13
CA ILE A 6 -12.35 15.13 17.85
C ILE A 6 -11.79 14.26 16.72
N LEU A 7 -10.70 13.52 16.95
CA LEU A 7 -10.12 12.62 15.97
C LEU A 7 -11.09 11.50 15.58
N ALA A 8 -11.78 10.91 16.55
CA ALA A 8 -12.79 9.88 16.30
C ALA A 8 -13.96 10.41 15.47
N VAL A 9 -14.42 11.63 15.74
CA VAL A 9 -15.48 12.27 14.99
C VAL A 9 -15.06 12.55 13.54
N VAL A 10 -13.82 13.04 13.33
CA VAL A 10 -13.28 13.28 11.99
C VAL A 10 -13.21 11.98 11.20
N VAL A 11 -12.76 10.88 11.81
CA VAL A 11 -12.71 9.56 11.16
C VAL A 11 -14.10 9.07 10.75
N LEU A 12 -15.13 9.32 11.57
CA LEU A 12 -16.52 8.92 11.28
C LEU A 12 -17.13 9.68 10.10
N PHE A 13 -16.73 10.94 9.88
CA PHE A 13 -17.23 11.78 8.80
C PHE A 13 -16.33 11.81 7.56
N CYS A 14 -15.15 11.21 7.63
CA CYS A 14 -14.22 11.15 6.52
C CYS A 14 -14.53 9.94 5.65
N SER A 15 -14.90 10.18 4.40
CA SER A 15 -15.07 9.13 3.39
C SER A 15 -13.70 8.65 2.90
N CYS A 16 -13.00 7.89 3.73
CA CYS A 16 -11.63 7.45 3.48
C CYS A 16 -11.54 5.93 3.56
N GLY A 17 -10.45 5.38 3.00
CA GLY A 17 -10.08 3.99 3.23
C GLY A 17 -9.70 3.77 4.69
N ASN A 18 -9.97 2.58 5.21
CA ASN A 18 -9.65 2.20 6.58
C ASN A 18 -8.39 1.35 6.60
N VAL A 19 -7.38 1.79 7.35
CA VAL A 19 -6.07 1.12 7.49
C VAL A 19 -5.76 0.74 8.94
N LEU A 20 -6.67 0.97 9.87
CA LEU A 20 -6.41 0.86 11.32
C LEU A 20 -6.11 -0.58 11.78
N SER A 21 -6.73 -1.56 11.13
CA SER A 21 -6.60 -2.98 11.48
C SER A 21 -5.69 -3.75 10.54
N ALA A 22 -5.01 -3.07 9.63
CA ALA A 22 -4.17 -3.71 8.63
C ALA A 22 -2.95 -4.39 9.25
N GLU A 23 -2.73 -5.64 8.91
CA GLU A 23 -1.53 -6.40 9.28
C GLU A 23 -0.40 -6.11 8.31
N ARG A 24 0.81 -5.95 8.84
CA ARG A 24 2.03 -5.81 8.03
C ARG A 24 2.84 -7.09 8.12
N THR A 25 3.24 -7.64 6.97
CA THR A 25 4.02 -8.87 6.90
C THR A 25 5.29 -8.68 6.08
N MET A 26 6.40 -9.15 6.63
CA MET A 26 7.71 -9.11 5.98
C MET A 26 8.45 -10.43 6.24
N GLU A 27 8.28 -11.41 5.35
CA GLU A 27 8.92 -12.72 5.53
C GLU A 27 10.36 -12.75 5.06
N LYS A 28 10.63 -12.27 3.84
CA LYS A 28 11.98 -12.19 3.26
C LYS A 28 12.35 -10.75 3.02
N THR A 29 13.48 -10.31 3.53
CA THR A 29 13.93 -8.92 3.50
C THR A 29 15.41 -8.81 3.13
N GLY A 30 15.85 -9.60 2.13
CA GLY A 30 17.26 -9.62 1.73
C GLY A 30 17.71 -8.40 0.94
N LEU A 31 16.78 -7.69 0.29
CA LEU A 31 17.10 -6.56 -0.60
C LEU A 31 17.09 -5.20 0.11
N PHE A 32 16.21 -5.03 1.07
CA PHE A 32 16.01 -3.76 1.77
C PHE A 32 15.96 -3.96 3.28
N LYS A 33 16.32 -2.93 4.01
CA LYS A 33 16.16 -2.90 5.46
C LYS A 33 14.68 -2.85 5.81
N LYS A 34 14.30 -3.46 6.92
CA LYS A 34 12.92 -3.47 7.41
C LYS A 34 12.35 -2.06 7.57
N ALA A 35 13.18 -1.09 8.00
CA ALA A 35 12.75 0.30 8.13
C ALA A 35 12.38 0.92 6.77
N GLU A 36 13.10 0.58 5.71
CA GLU A 36 12.79 1.03 4.34
C GLU A 36 11.49 0.43 3.84
N ILE A 37 11.29 -0.87 4.08
CA ILE A 37 10.05 -1.57 3.71
C ILE A 37 8.86 -0.99 4.46
N ARG A 38 8.99 -0.73 5.76
CA ARG A 38 7.93 -0.08 6.56
C ARG A 38 7.60 1.32 6.04
N SER A 39 8.60 2.06 5.60
CA SER A 39 8.39 3.38 4.98
C SER A 39 7.59 3.28 3.69
N ALA A 40 7.89 2.29 2.85
CA ALA A 40 7.12 2.01 1.64
C ALA A 40 5.68 1.59 1.96
N MET A 41 5.49 0.72 2.96
CA MET A 41 4.17 0.30 3.44
C MET A 41 3.34 1.49 3.91
N ARG A 42 3.96 2.42 4.64
CA ARG A 42 3.28 3.64 5.08
C ARG A 42 2.80 4.48 3.90
N ALA A 43 3.62 4.62 2.86
CA ALA A 43 3.22 5.35 1.65
C ALA A 43 2.00 4.70 0.98
N ALA A 44 1.98 3.36 0.88
CA ALA A 44 0.84 2.64 0.34
C ALA A 44 -0.41 2.77 1.23
N GLU A 45 -0.25 2.69 2.54
CA GLU A 45 -1.34 2.86 3.50
C GLU A 45 -1.95 4.27 3.43
N VAL A 46 -1.13 5.30 3.30
CA VAL A 46 -1.61 6.68 3.14
C VAL A 46 -2.37 6.82 1.82
N HIS A 47 -1.86 6.26 0.75
CA HIS A 47 -2.55 6.26 -0.55
C HIS A 47 -3.89 5.54 -0.47
N PHE A 48 -3.94 4.39 0.20
CA PHE A 48 -5.17 3.64 0.43
C PHE A 48 -6.18 4.47 1.23
N PHE A 49 -5.73 5.08 2.31
CA PHE A 49 -6.58 5.93 3.15
C PHE A 49 -7.21 7.08 2.35
N VAL A 50 -6.44 7.71 1.47
CA VAL A 50 -6.90 8.86 0.69
C VAL A 50 -7.80 8.47 -0.48
N ASN A 51 -7.51 7.34 -1.15
CA ASN A 51 -8.10 7.02 -2.46
C ASN A 51 -9.06 5.83 -2.48
N PHE A 52 -9.05 4.98 -1.45
CA PHE A 52 -9.88 3.76 -1.40
C PHE A 52 -11.08 3.95 -0.48
N ASP A 53 -11.90 4.94 -0.78
CA ASP A 53 -13.10 5.26 -0.05
C ASP A 53 -14.04 4.04 0.05
N GLY A 54 -14.55 3.76 1.24
CA GLY A 54 -15.42 2.62 1.47
C GLY A 54 -14.74 1.26 1.53
N CYS A 55 -13.41 1.22 1.58
CA CYS A 55 -12.63 -0.02 1.65
C CYS A 55 -11.88 -0.14 2.97
N GLU A 56 -11.62 -1.38 3.39
CA GLU A 56 -10.83 -1.69 4.58
C GLU A 56 -9.60 -2.50 4.18
N LEU A 57 -8.43 -1.98 4.48
CA LEU A 57 -7.18 -2.69 4.26
C LEU A 57 -7.01 -3.75 5.34
N LEU A 58 -6.89 -5.01 4.93
CA LEU A 58 -6.77 -6.15 5.83
C LEU A 58 -5.32 -6.54 6.07
N GLU A 59 -4.52 -6.53 5.02
CA GLU A 59 -3.12 -6.93 5.08
C GLU A 59 -2.31 -6.18 4.03
N ILE A 60 -1.09 -5.82 4.39
CA ILE A 60 -0.08 -5.37 3.44
C ILE A 60 1.21 -6.15 3.72
N ARG A 61 1.80 -6.72 2.69
CA ARG A 61 3.01 -7.54 2.81
C ARG A 61 4.06 -7.12 1.79
N TYR A 62 5.30 -7.27 2.17
CA TYR A 62 6.43 -7.08 1.27
C TYR A 62 6.58 -8.31 0.38
N ASP A 63 6.65 -8.09 -0.92
CA ASP A 63 6.84 -9.13 -1.93
C ASP A 63 8.26 -9.05 -2.49
N GLU A 64 9.18 -9.81 -1.90
CA GLU A 64 10.58 -9.80 -2.34
C GLU A 64 10.75 -10.38 -3.73
N GLU A 65 10.03 -11.44 -4.07
CA GLU A 65 10.09 -12.04 -5.41
C GLU A 65 9.58 -11.06 -6.47
N GLY A 66 8.48 -10.40 -6.20
CA GLY A 66 7.92 -9.35 -7.06
C GLY A 66 8.88 -8.17 -7.21
N THR A 67 9.54 -7.79 -6.12
CA THR A 67 10.56 -6.73 -6.12
C THR A 67 11.74 -7.11 -7.01
N LEU A 68 12.25 -8.33 -6.88
CA LEU A 68 13.34 -8.83 -7.74
C LEU A 68 12.96 -8.82 -9.22
N ARG A 69 11.76 -9.30 -9.54
CA ARG A 69 11.28 -9.30 -10.93
C ARG A 69 11.19 -7.90 -11.51
N GLU A 70 10.66 -6.97 -10.74
CA GLU A 70 10.50 -5.59 -11.22
C GLU A 70 11.83 -4.88 -11.36
N GLN A 71 12.77 -5.11 -10.45
CA GLN A 71 14.12 -4.58 -10.57
C GLN A 71 14.80 -5.09 -11.84
N ALA A 72 14.68 -6.39 -12.14
CA ALA A 72 15.24 -6.98 -13.35
C ALA A 72 14.65 -6.35 -14.62
N ARG A 73 13.33 -6.14 -14.66
CA ARG A 73 12.68 -5.48 -15.79
C ARG A 73 13.17 -4.05 -15.99
N ARG A 74 13.37 -3.32 -14.90
CA ARG A 74 13.88 -1.94 -14.95
C ARG A 74 15.30 -1.87 -15.44
N GLU A 75 16.15 -2.79 -15.00
CA GLU A 75 17.53 -2.90 -15.48
C GLU A 75 17.58 -3.17 -16.98
N GLU A 76 16.73 -4.05 -17.49
CA GLU A 76 16.61 -4.33 -18.93
C GLU A 76 16.22 -3.08 -19.73
N ARG A 77 15.40 -2.19 -19.15
CA ARG A 77 15.01 -0.93 -19.77
C ARG A 77 16.02 0.20 -19.57
N GLY A 78 17.11 -0.06 -18.85
CA GLY A 78 18.10 0.95 -18.52
C GLY A 78 17.65 1.94 -17.46
N GLU A 79 16.60 1.64 -16.72
CA GLU A 79 16.09 2.48 -15.64
C GLU A 79 16.91 2.28 -14.37
N LYS A 80 17.17 3.35 -13.64
CA LYS A 80 17.89 3.34 -12.37
C LYS A 80 16.98 3.73 -11.22
N GLY A 81 17.37 3.36 -10.02
CA GLY A 81 16.67 3.66 -8.80
C GLY A 81 16.05 2.43 -8.17
N ASP A 82 15.69 2.57 -6.89
CA ASP A 82 15.13 1.48 -6.14
C ASP A 82 13.62 1.38 -6.35
N VAL A 83 13.14 0.15 -6.43
CA VAL A 83 11.71 -0.18 -6.47
C VAL A 83 11.41 -1.18 -5.36
N ILE A 84 10.25 -1.03 -4.74
CA ILE A 84 9.67 -2.00 -3.81
C ILE A 84 8.31 -2.41 -4.34
N VAL A 85 8.03 -3.72 -4.31
CA VAL A 85 6.71 -4.28 -4.62
C VAL A 85 6.08 -4.77 -3.33
N LEU A 86 4.85 -4.33 -3.08
CA LEU A 86 4.02 -4.76 -1.97
C LEU A 86 2.80 -5.48 -2.52
N ALA A 87 2.24 -6.40 -1.74
CA ALA A 87 0.97 -7.04 -2.05
C ALA A 87 0.01 -6.79 -0.89
N SER A 88 -1.27 -6.71 -1.18
CA SER A 88 -2.26 -6.43 -0.15
C SER A 88 -3.57 -7.15 -0.39
N SER A 89 -4.36 -7.23 0.68
CA SER A 89 -5.74 -7.68 0.64
C SER A 89 -6.62 -6.60 1.27
N PHE A 90 -7.77 -6.33 0.66
CA PHE A 90 -8.71 -5.38 1.22
C PHE A 90 -10.16 -5.79 0.93
N TYR A 91 -11.05 -5.37 1.81
CA TYR A 91 -12.50 -5.59 1.71
C TYR A 91 -13.19 -4.32 1.25
N VAL A 92 -14.19 -4.46 0.40
CA VAL A 92 -14.98 -3.35 -0.13
C VAL A 92 -16.36 -3.35 0.53
N GLU A 93 -16.64 -2.35 1.35
CA GLU A 93 -17.98 -2.15 1.93
C GLU A 93 -18.88 -1.40 0.95
N LYS A 94 -18.37 -0.31 0.39
CA LYS A 94 -19.07 0.55 -0.57
C LYS A 94 -18.14 0.91 -1.71
N SER A 95 -18.71 1.07 -2.88
CA SER A 95 -17.96 1.59 -4.03
C SER A 95 -18.94 2.29 -4.96
N ASP A 96 -18.51 3.39 -5.53
CA ASP A 96 -19.19 4.10 -6.63
C ASP A 96 -18.43 3.96 -7.95
N GLY A 97 -17.44 3.08 -7.98
CA GLY A 97 -16.55 2.85 -9.12
C GLY A 97 -16.46 1.39 -9.55
N SER A 98 -15.28 0.98 -9.96
CA SER A 98 -15.01 -0.34 -10.53
C SER A 98 -14.89 -1.47 -9.51
N LEU A 99 -14.76 -1.16 -8.23
CA LEU A 99 -14.67 -2.17 -7.18
C LEU A 99 -16.06 -2.67 -6.78
N THR A 100 -16.18 -3.98 -6.54
CA THR A 100 -17.46 -4.61 -6.23
C THR A 100 -17.71 -4.65 -4.72
N PRO A 101 -18.79 -4.00 -4.22
CA PRO A 101 -19.14 -4.08 -2.80
C PRO A 101 -19.34 -5.53 -2.34
N GLY A 102 -18.89 -5.83 -1.12
CA GLY A 102 -18.94 -7.16 -0.54
C GLY A 102 -17.81 -8.09 -0.95
N MET A 103 -16.91 -7.65 -1.84
CA MET A 103 -15.77 -8.45 -2.28
C MET A 103 -14.52 -8.17 -1.45
N THR A 104 -13.71 -9.21 -1.25
CA THR A 104 -12.35 -9.10 -0.75
C THR A 104 -11.40 -9.27 -1.92
N TYR A 105 -10.58 -8.27 -2.17
CA TYR A 105 -9.56 -8.31 -3.21
C TYR A 105 -8.25 -8.79 -2.58
N ASN A 106 -7.81 -9.98 -3.01
CA ASN A 106 -6.55 -10.57 -2.58
C ASN A 106 -5.51 -10.41 -3.68
N GLY A 107 -4.27 -10.13 -3.33
CA GLY A 107 -3.19 -10.02 -4.31
C GLY A 107 -3.16 -8.70 -5.06
N TRP A 108 -3.70 -7.64 -4.49
CA TRP A 108 -3.58 -6.30 -5.05
C TRP A 108 -2.14 -5.82 -4.87
N SER A 109 -1.48 -5.54 -5.98
CA SER A 109 -0.06 -5.21 -6.03
C SER A 109 0.17 -3.71 -6.05
N TRP A 110 1.22 -3.28 -5.35
CA TRP A 110 1.67 -1.89 -5.29
C TRP A 110 3.13 -1.84 -5.72
N GLU A 111 3.44 -0.96 -6.64
CA GLU A 111 4.80 -0.69 -7.07
C GLU A 111 5.20 0.71 -6.63
N LEU A 112 6.30 0.81 -5.87
CA LEU A 112 6.78 2.09 -5.33
C LEU A 112 8.21 2.34 -5.76
N GLU A 113 8.49 3.56 -6.18
CA GLU A 113 9.84 4.03 -6.50
C GLU A 113 10.38 4.92 -5.40
N ARG A 114 11.67 4.84 -5.16
CA ARG A 114 12.36 5.78 -4.28
C ARG A 114 12.52 7.12 -5.00
N THR A 115 12.12 8.19 -4.33
CA THR A 115 12.30 9.55 -4.83
C THR A 115 13.71 10.05 -4.55
N VAL A 116 14.09 11.18 -5.13
CA VAL A 116 15.38 11.83 -4.87
C VAL A 116 15.55 12.26 -3.41
N PHE A 117 14.46 12.40 -2.67
CA PHE A 117 14.45 12.74 -1.25
C PHE A 117 14.52 11.51 -0.32
N GLY A 118 14.58 10.30 -0.89
CA GLY A 118 14.60 9.05 -0.12
C GLY A 118 13.24 8.54 0.32
N THR A 119 12.15 9.23 -0.02
CA THR A 119 10.79 8.78 0.23
C THR A 119 10.32 7.82 -0.85
N TRP A 120 9.14 7.22 -0.66
CA TRP A 120 8.57 6.27 -1.60
C TRP A 120 7.33 6.86 -2.29
N LYS A 121 7.26 6.66 -3.60
CA LYS A 121 6.17 7.13 -4.45
C LYS A 121 5.50 5.94 -5.12
N ILE A 122 4.18 5.86 -5.06
CA ILE A 122 3.42 4.83 -5.78
C ILE A 122 3.41 5.18 -7.27
N VAL A 123 3.87 4.26 -8.10
CA VAL A 123 3.92 4.42 -9.55
C VAL A 123 2.97 3.47 -10.28
N ASN A 124 2.54 2.39 -9.63
CA ASN A 124 1.56 1.47 -10.19
C ASN A 124 0.83 0.74 -9.07
N ALA A 125 -0.43 0.42 -9.29
CA ALA A 125 -1.24 -0.37 -8.37
C ALA A 125 -2.34 -1.10 -9.14
N GLY A 126 -2.66 -2.32 -8.72
CA GLY A 126 -3.70 -3.12 -9.34
C GLY A 126 -3.51 -4.62 -9.11
N TYR A 127 -4.33 -5.41 -9.76
CA TYR A 127 -4.12 -6.86 -9.78
C TYR A 127 -2.89 -7.22 -10.59
N ALA A 128 -2.09 -8.12 -10.01
CA ALA A 128 -0.92 -8.65 -10.69
C ALA A 128 -1.33 -9.75 -11.69
#